data_a7e9e7a6a569024e8c5db7f32c1fa9fa
#
_entry.id   a7e9e7a6a569024e8c5db7f32c1fa9fa
#
_cell.length_a   1.000
_cell.length_b   1.000
_cell.length_c   1.000
_cell.angle_alpha   90.00
_cell.angle_beta   90.00
_cell.angle_gamma   90.00
#
_symmetry.space_group_name_H-M   'P 1'
#
loop_
_entity.id
_entity.type
_entity.pdbx_description
1 polymer ?
#
loop_
_entity_poly.entity_id
_entity_poly.type
_entity_poly.pdbx_seq_one_letter_code
_entity_poly.pdbx_strand_id
1 'polypeptide(L)'
;EIASCLVGSEMCIRDRNTVIQFLQYPYEQVVAENFVEILEKMELINDLSCYEEIYGILKKEALDGRKVEQQIIEVGTKRELFFGKDRLDTVLHYKDYTYMKRKWTAYLKRERKKEPDWVEVMTLLEAFFPPVWRAIIRDEIFIGDWMPELCRFL
;
A
#
# COMPACT_ATOMS: atom_id res chain seq x y z
N GLU A 1 -15.77 -23.05 16.76
CA GLU A 1 -15.39 -22.98 16.09
C GLU A 1 -14.93 -22.74 15.76
N ILE A 2 -15.31 -22.78 16.29
CA ILE A 2 -14.87 -22.59 15.58
C ILE A 2 -14.34 -22.43 15.33
N ALA A 3 -14.59 -22.22 15.83
CA ALA A 3 -14.02 -22.03 15.22
C ALA A 3 -13.62 -21.99 14.85
N SER A 4 -13.87 -22.04 15.19
CA SER A 4 -13.45 -22.02 14.49
C SER A 4 -13.23 -21.86 14.13
N CYS A 5 -13.52 -21.73 14.43
CA CYS A 5 -13.29 -21.56 13.69
C CYS A 5 -13.00 -21.29 13.49
N LEU A 6 -12.99 -21.07 13.58
CA LEU A 6 -12.69 -20.89 12.96
C LEU A 6 -12.15 -20.82 12.76
N VAL A 7 -12.21 -20.80 13.02
CA VAL A 7 -11.72 -20.65 12.47
C VAL A 7 -11.37 -20.36 12.02
N GLY A 8 -11.54 -20.31 11.98
CA GLY A 8 -11.16 -19.86 11.34
C GLY A 8 -11.26 -19.43 11.18
N SER A 9 -11.47 -19.25 11.13
CA SER A 9 -11.64 -18.77 10.74
C SER A 9 -12.17 -18.58 10.95
N GLU A 10 -12.61 -18.49 11.11
CA GLU A 10 -13.04 -18.35 10.97
C GLU A 10 -13.51 -18.46 11.25
N MET A 11 -13.94 -18.90 11.66
CA MET A 11 -14.25 -19.01 11.56
C MET A 11 -14.93 -19.05 11.68
N CYS A 12 -15.55 -19.27 12.12
CA CYS A 12 -16.07 -19.13 11.95
C CYS A 12 -16.98 -18.89 12.10
N ILE A 13 -17.66 -19.07 11.96
CA ILE A 13 -18.36 -18.25 12.02
C ILE A 13 -19.39 -18.33 12.93
N ARG A 14 -19.72 -18.27 13.80
CA ARG A 14 -20.35 -18.22 14.68
C ARG A 14 -20.88 -17.43 15.34
N ASP A 15 -20.75 -17.50 16.36
CA ASP A 15 -21.02 -16.12 16.18
C ASP A 15 -20.29 -15.55 14.96
N ARG A 16 -21.04 -15.12 13.99
CA ARG A 16 -20.49 -14.80 12.68
C ARG A 16 -19.84 -13.44 12.60
N ASN A 17 -20.36 -12.47 13.35
CA ASN A 17 -19.81 -11.13 13.31
C ASN A 17 -18.40 -11.07 13.86
N THR A 18 -18.15 -11.85 14.91
CA THR A 18 -16.82 -11.94 15.46
C THR A 18 -15.83 -12.52 14.46
N VAL A 19 -16.27 -13.55 13.73
CA VAL A 19 -15.44 -14.17 12.71
C VAL A 19 -15.11 -13.17 11.60
N ILE A 20 -16.09 -12.35 11.18
CA ILE A 20 -15.87 -11.34 10.16
C ILE A 20 -14.81 -10.34 10.59
N GLN A 21 -14.82 -9.91 11.84
CA GLN A 21 -13.81 -8.99 12.33
C GLN A 21 -12.41 -9.56 12.25
N PHE A 22 -12.25 -10.85 12.51
CA PHE A 22 -10.95 -11.49 12.41
C PHE A 22 -10.45 -11.61 10.98
N LEU A 23 -11.34 -11.48 10.01
CA LEU A 23 -10.98 -11.57 8.59
C LEU A 23 -10.59 -10.23 7.99
N GLN A 24 -10.70 -9.14 8.75
CA GLN A 24 -10.26 -7.84 8.25
C GLN A 24 -8.74 -7.78 8.22
N TYR A 25 -8.22 -7.32 7.10
CA TYR A 25 -6.78 -7.15 6.95
C TYR A 25 -6.34 -5.86 7.62
N PRO A 26 -5.18 -5.87 8.30
CA PRO A 26 -4.60 -4.63 8.78
C PRO A 26 -4.31 -3.68 7.62
N TYR A 27 -4.37 -2.38 7.89
CA TYR A 27 -4.06 -1.39 6.86
C TYR A 27 -2.64 -1.55 6.33
N GLU A 28 -1.72 -1.97 7.18
CA GLU A 28 -0.33 -2.22 6.76
C GLU A 28 -0.27 -3.26 5.66
N GLN A 29 -1.08 -4.31 5.76
CA GLN A 29 -1.11 -5.35 4.73
C GLN A 29 -1.72 -4.82 3.44
N VAL A 30 -2.80 -4.04 3.53
CA VAL A 30 -3.45 -3.48 2.34
C VAL A 30 -2.49 -2.55 1.60
N VAL A 31 -1.78 -1.69 2.34
CA VAL A 31 -0.79 -0.80 1.75
C VAL A 31 0.31 -1.61 1.06
N ALA A 32 0.79 -2.66 1.72
CA ALA A 32 1.86 -3.49 1.16
C ALA A 32 1.42 -4.19 -0.11
N GLU A 33 0.22 -4.75 -0.14
CA GLU A 33 -0.28 -5.45 -1.32
C GLU A 33 -0.42 -4.52 -2.52
N ASN A 34 -0.96 -3.34 -2.29
CA ASN A 34 -1.10 -2.35 -3.36
C ASN A 34 0.26 -1.85 -3.84
N PHE A 35 1.19 -1.64 -2.91
CA PHE A 35 2.53 -1.18 -3.25
C PHE A 35 3.27 -2.21 -4.09
N VAL A 36 3.21 -3.48 -3.73
CA VAL A 36 3.86 -4.54 -4.50
C VAL A 36 3.26 -4.63 -5.91
N GLU A 37 1.94 -4.48 -6.01
CA GLU A 37 1.28 -4.45 -7.33
C GLU A 37 1.82 -3.31 -8.19
N ILE A 38 1.97 -2.14 -7.61
CA ILE A 38 2.52 -0.97 -8.31
C ILE A 38 3.95 -1.24 -8.78
N LEU A 39 4.79 -1.79 -7.90
CA LEU A 39 6.18 -2.07 -8.24
C LEU A 39 6.29 -3.17 -9.29
N GLU A 40 5.39 -4.12 -9.27
CA GLU A 40 5.41 -5.23 -10.22
C GLU A 40 4.97 -4.79 -11.62
N LYS A 41 3.90 -4.02 -11.69
CA LYS A 41 3.29 -3.62 -12.96
C LYS A 41 3.88 -2.35 -13.55
N MET A 42 4.36 -1.47 -12.70
CA MET A 42 4.97 -0.20 -13.11
C MET A 42 4.02 0.60 -14.01
N GLU A 43 4.47 1.09 -15.17
CA GLU A 43 3.63 1.89 -16.06
C GLU A 43 2.55 1.06 -16.77
N LEU A 44 2.66 -0.24 -16.71
CA LEU A 44 1.66 -1.12 -17.33
C LEU A 44 0.47 -1.40 -16.41
N ILE A 45 0.48 -0.82 -15.21
CA ILE A 45 -0.61 -1.04 -14.27
C ILE A 45 -1.93 -0.52 -14.86
N ASN A 46 -2.96 -1.34 -14.80
CA ASN A 46 -4.28 -0.97 -15.31
C ASN A 46 -5.23 -0.56 -14.20
N ASP A 47 -5.04 -1.13 -13.02
CA ASP A 47 -5.90 -0.85 -11.87
C ASP A 47 -5.28 0.25 -11.01
N LEU A 48 -5.65 1.48 -11.31
CA LEU A 48 -5.12 2.64 -10.59
C LEU A 48 -5.75 2.84 -9.22
N SER A 49 -6.73 2.00 -8.86
CA SER A 49 -7.26 2.04 -7.50
C SER A 49 -6.19 1.70 -6.46
N CYS A 50 -5.11 1.02 -6.86
CA CYS A 50 -4.00 0.76 -5.97
C CYS A 50 -3.41 2.06 -5.42
N TYR A 51 -3.24 3.05 -6.28
CA TYR A 51 -2.74 4.36 -5.86
C TYR A 51 -3.76 5.08 -4.99
N GLU A 52 -5.02 5.02 -5.36
CA GLU A 52 -6.07 5.71 -4.61
C GLU A 52 -6.22 5.12 -3.21
N GLU A 53 -6.17 3.81 -3.11
CA GLU A 53 -6.33 3.13 -1.83
C GLU A 53 -5.18 3.45 -0.88
N ILE A 54 -3.96 3.42 -1.39
CA ILE A 54 -2.79 3.81 -0.59
C ILE A 54 -2.94 5.26 -0.12
N TYR A 55 -3.29 6.16 -1.04
CA TYR A 55 -3.45 7.57 -0.69
C TYR A 55 -4.47 7.76 0.43
N GLY A 56 -5.63 7.10 0.31
CA GLY A 56 -6.68 7.22 1.32
C GLY A 56 -6.25 6.73 2.69
N ILE A 57 -5.54 5.61 2.72
CA ILE A 57 -5.05 5.06 3.98
C ILE A 57 -4.00 5.99 4.61
N LEU A 58 -3.04 6.46 3.81
CA LEU A 58 -1.97 7.32 4.32
C LEU A 58 -2.50 8.66 4.85
N LYS A 59 -3.63 9.13 4.33
CA LYS A 59 -4.22 10.38 4.79
C LYS A 59 -5.01 10.24 6.08
N LYS A 60 -5.45 9.02 6.40
CA LYS A 60 -6.40 8.83 7.50
C LYS A 60 -5.89 7.96 8.63
N GLU A 61 -5.00 7.01 8.35
CA GLU A 61 -4.65 5.98 9.32
C GLU A 61 -3.21 6.10 9.78
N ALA A 62 -3.02 5.94 11.09
CA ALA A 62 -1.67 5.75 11.62
C ALA A 62 -1.22 4.33 11.29
N LEU A 63 0.03 4.17 10.89
CA LEU A 63 0.56 2.88 10.48
C LEU A 63 1.85 2.58 11.23
N ASP A 64 2.02 1.30 11.57
CA ASP A 64 3.26 0.81 12.15
C ASP A 64 4.22 0.50 11.01
N GLY A 65 5.29 1.31 10.89
CA GLY A 65 6.25 1.15 9.80
C GLY A 65 6.93 -0.20 9.76
N ARG A 66 7.15 -0.80 10.91
CA ARG A 66 7.75 -2.14 10.96
C ARG A 66 6.82 -3.18 10.35
N LYS A 67 5.52 -3.07 10.63
CA LYS A 67 4.54 -3.99 10.05
C LYS A 67 4.44 -3.78 8.54
N VAL A 68 4.50 -2.52 8.09
CA VAL A 68 4.51 -2.27 6.65
C VAL A 68 5.72 -2.93 6.00
N GLU A 69 6.90 -2.76 6.59
CA GLU A 69 8.12 -3.38 6.07
C GLU A 69 7.96 -4.90 5.98
N GLN A 70 7.49 -5.52 7.05
CA GLN A 70 7.32 -6.97 7.09
C GLN A 70 6.32 -7.44 6.03
N GLN A 71 5.23 -6.71 5.86
CA GLN A 71 4.22 -7.09 4.88
C GLN A 71 4.71 -6.92 3.45
N ILE A 72 5.49 -5.86 3.18
CA ILE A 72 6.07 -5.68 1.85
C ILE A 72 7.02 -6.83 1.52
N ILE A 73 7.86 -7.22 2.47
CA ILE A 73 8.77 -8.32 2.27
C ILE A 73 8.00 -9.62 2.02
N GLU A 74 6.99 -9.88 2.82
CA GLU A 74 6.21 -11.11 2.70
C GLU A 74 5.47 -11.18 1.37
N VAL A 75 4.74 -10.13 1.01
CA VAL A 75 3.97 -10.11 -0.24
C VAL A 75 4.90 -10.12 -1.44
N GLY A 76 5.97 -9.33 -1.39
CA GLY A 76 6.92 -9.27 -2.49
C GLY A 76 7.63 -10.60 -2.72
N THR A 77 8.00 -11.28 -1.63
CA THR A 77 8.66 -12.58 -1.74
C THR A 77 7.72 -13.62 -2.38
N LYS A 78 6.45 -13.63 -1.97
CA LYS A 78 5.47 -14.54 -2.55
C LYS A 78 5.28 -14.32 -4.05
N ARG A 79 5.40 -13.07 -4.48
CA ARG A 79 5.21 -12.71 -5.89
C ARG A 79 6.54 -12.64 -6.64
N GLU A 80 7.62 -13.06 -5.99
CA GLU A 80 8.96 -13.12 -6.58
C GLU A 80 9.44 -11.75 -7.08
N LEU A 81 9.07 -10.70 -6.37
CA LEU A 81 9.51 -9.36 -6.68
C LEU A 81 10.98 -9.20 -6.30
N PHE A 82 11.77 -8.61 -7.20
CA PHE A 82 13.15 -8.28 -6.88
C PHE A 82 13.19 -6.97 -6.10
N PHE A 83 13.80 -7.02 -4.90
CA PHE A 83 13.92 -5.84 -4.05
C PHE A 83 15.15 -5.04 -4.44
N GLY A 84 15.07 -4.33 -5.55
CA GLY A 84 16.16 -3.51 -6.05
C GLY A 84 15.95 -2.03 -5.83
N LYS A 85 17.06 -1.30 -5.73
CA LYS A 85 17.02 0.14 -5.47
C LYS A 85 16.24 0.91 -6.51
N ASP A 86 16.42 0.55 -7.78
CA ASP A 86 15.90 1.35 -8.88
C ASP A 86 14.39 1.19 -9.09
N ARG A 87 13.80 0.14 -8.54
CA ARG A 87 12.39 -0.13 -8.80
C ARG A 87 11.49 0.97 -8.25
N LEU A 88 11.71 1.35 -7.00
CA LEU A 88 10.93 2.44 -6.41
C LEU A 88 11.28 3.78 -7.03
N ASP A 89 12.55 4.02 -7.31
CA ASP A 89 12.97 5.28 -7.93
C ASP A 89 12.25 5.51 -9.25
N THR A 90 12.12 4.47 -10.05
CA THR A 90 11.40 4.56 -11.33
C THR A 90 9.94 4.96 -11.11
N VAL A 91 9.27 4.31 -10.14
CA VAL A 91 7.87 4.62 -9.86
C VAL A 91 7.73 6.06 -9.37
N LEU A 92 8.64 6.53 -8.52
CA LEU A 92 8.54 7.89 -8.00
C LEU A 92 8.75 8.95 -9.09
N HIS A 93 9.48 8.62 -10.14
CA HIS A 93 9.63 9.52 -11.29
C HIS A 93 8.34 9.68 -12.08
N TYR A 94 7.37 8.78 -11.88
CA TYR A 94 6.08 8.91 -12.56
C TYR A 94 5.31 10.16 -12.15
N LYS A 95 5.73 10.82 -11.08
CA LYS A 95 5.14 12.08 -10.66
C LYS A 95 5.08 13.10 -11.80
N ASP A 96 6.13 13.12 -12.63
CA ASP A 96 6.24 14.03 -13.76
C ASP A 96 5.99 13.37 -15.10
N TYR A 97 5.56 12.12 -15.10
CA TYR A 97 5.38 11.35 -16.32
C TYR A 97 3.99 11.58 -16.91
N THR A 98 3.91 12.26 -18.03
CA THR A 98 2.65 12.65 -18.66
C THR A 98 1.73 11.46 -18.91
N TYR A 99 2.30 10.33 -19.32
CA TYR A 99 1.52 9.12 -19.57
C TYR A 99 0.73 8.67 -18.32
N MET A 100 1.40 8.67 -17.19
CA MET A 100 0.74 8.28 -15.92
C MET A 100 -0.26 9.32 -15.46
N LYS A 101 0.04 10.61 -15.67
CA LYS A 101 -0.92 11.67 -15.35
C LYS A 101 -2.20 11.50 -16.15
N ARG A 102 -2.09 11.16 -17.43
CA ARG A 102 -3.25 10.92 -18.28
C ARG A 102 -4.05 9.70 -17.83
N LYS A 103 -3.36 8.62 -17.46
CA LYS A 103 -4.03 7.44 -16.96
C LYS A 103 -4.82 7.76 -15.69
N TRP A 104 -4.21 8.53 -14.79
CA TRP A 104 -4.86 8.92 -13.55
C TRP A 104 -6.09 9.80 -13.81
N THR A 105 -5.96 10.77 -14.70
CA THR A 105 -7.08 11.64 -15.07
C THR A 105 -8.23 10.82 -15.63
N ALA A 106 -7.94 9.87 -16.52
CA ALA A 106 -8.96 8.99 -17.06
C ALA A 106 -9.61 8.12 -15.98
N TYR A 107 -8.80 7.64 -15.05
CA TYR A 107 -9.31 6.85 -13.93
C TYR A 107 -10.28 7.66 -13.08
N LEU A 108 -9.90 8.88 -12.69
CA LEU A 108 -10.77 9.74 -11.88
C LEU A 108 -12.07 10.05 -12.61
N LYS A 109 -12.00 10.28 -13.91
CA LYS A 109 -13.18 10.57 -14.70
C LYS A 109 -14.16 9.39 -14.70
N ARG A 110 -13.62 8.16 -14.85
CA ARG A 110 -14.45 6.95 -14.81
C ARG A 110 -15.11 6.78 -13.44
N GLU A 111 -14.38 7.13 -12.37
CA GLU A 111 -14.88 7.02 -11.02
C GLU A 111 -15.72 8.21 -10.59
N ARG A 112 -15.89 9.19 -11.48
CA ARG A 112 -16.66 10.42 -11.23
C ARG A 112 -16.10 11.20 -10.04
N LYS A 113 -14.77 11.30 -9.99
CA LYS A 113 -14.05 12.01 -8.94
C LYS A 113 -13.20 13.10 -9.55
N LYS A 114 -12.91 14.14 -8.74
CA LYS A 114 -12.07 15.24 -9.18
C LYS A 114 -10.75 15.28 -8.39
N GLU A 115 -10.69 14.58 -7.27
CA GLU A 115 -9.55 14.60 -6.37
C GLU A 115 -9.23 13.20 -5.90
N PRO A 116 -8.00 12.95 -5.46
CA PRO A 116 -6.85 13.86 -5.49
C PRO A 116 -6.23 13.92 -6.89
N ASP A 117 -5.41 14.94 -7.16
CA ASP A 117 -4.69 14.95 -8.41
C ASP A 117 -3.45 14.04 -8.31
N TRP A 118 -2.84 13.77 -9.46
CA TRP A 118 -1.73 12.82 -9.52
C TRP A 118 -0.53 13.27 -8.68
N VAL A 119 -0.22 14.56 -8.69
CA VAL A 119 0.93 15.09 -7.96
C VAL A 119 0.73 14.92 -6.45
N GLU A 120 -0.50 15.14 -5.96
CA GLU A 120 -0.80 14.93 -4.54
C GLU A 120 -0.58 13.47 -4.13
N VAL A 121 -1.06 12.53 -4.96
CA VAL A 121 -0.89 11.11 -4.67
C VAL A 121 0.59 10.75 -4.62
N MET A 122 1.35 11.16 -5.64
CA MET A 122 2.75 10.81 -5.71
C MET A 122 3.60 11.49 -4.64
N THR A 123 3.22 12.70 -4.23
CA THR A 123 3.92 13.39 -3.15
C THR A 123 3.79 12.61 -1.84
N LEU A 124 2.61 12.04 -1.60
CA LEU A 124 2.39 11.25 -0.40
C LEU A 124 3.16 9.93 -0.44
N LEU A 125 3.16 9.26 -1.57
CA LEU A 125 3.96 8.04 -1.75
C LEU A 125 5.45 8.33 -1.55
N GLU A 126 5.90 9.47 -2.05
CA GLU A 126 7.29 9.89 -1.93
C GLU A 126 7.68 10.16 -0.47
N ALA A 127 6.74 10.57 0.35
CA ALA A 127 6.98 10.77 1.78
C ALA A 127 7.01 9.46 2.55
N PHE A 128 6.24 8.47 2.10
CA PHE A 128 6.02 7.26 2.88
C PHE A 128 7.01 6.13 2.53
N PHE A 129 7.14 5.79 1.26
CA PHE A 129 7.82 4.55 0.87
C PHE A 129 9.35 4.57 0.88
N PRO A 130 10.04 5.67 0.55
CA PRO A 130 11.50 5.62 0.50
C PRO A 130 12.19 5.18 1.78
N PRO A 131 11.84 5.66 2.98
CA PRO A 131 12.54 5.17 4.18
C PRO A 131 12.30 3.69 4.44
N VAL A 132 11.07 3.20 4.20
CA VAL A 132 10.76 1.78 4.38
C VAL A 132 11.51 0.94 3.34
N TRP A 133 11.50 1.37 2.08
CA TRP A 133 12.18 0.65 0.99
C TRP A 133 13.68 0.59 1.20
N ARG A 134 14.27 1.67 1.68
CA ARG A 134 15.70 1.70 1.99
C ARG A 134 16.06 0.67 3.05
N ALA A 135 15.22 0.56 4.07
CA ALA A 135 15.44 -0.44 5.12
C ALA A 135 15.36 -1.86 4.55
N ILE A 136 14.38 -2.10 3.67
CA ILE A 136 14.25 -3.42 3.03
C ILE A 136 15.49 -3.76 2.22
N ILE A 137 15.98 -2.83 1.41
CA ILE A 137 17.16 -3.06 0.57
C ILE A 137 18.40 -3.33 1.41
N ARG A 138 18.52 -2.65 2.53
CA ARG A 138 19.70 -2.80 3.41
C ARG A 138 19.55 -3.92 4.43
N ASP A 139 18.44 -4.65 4.36
CA ASP A 139 18.15 -5.72 5.32
C ASP A 139 18.19 -5.21 6.76
N GLU A 140 17.60 -4.03 6.97
CA GLU A 140 17.50 -3.38 8.27
C GLU A 140 16.04 -3.37 8.74
N ILE A 141 15.88 -3.32 10.06
CA ILE A 141 14.55 -3.19 10.65
C ILE A 141 14.16 -1.71 10.63
N PHE A 142 13.01 -1.42 10.03
CA PHE A 142 12.49 -0.06 10.02
C PHE A 142 11.64 0.17 11.27
N ILE A 143 11.95 1.22 12.02
CA ILE A 143 11.19 1.60 13.20
C ILE A 143 10.68 3.02 12.99
N GLY A 144 9.38 3.20 13.09
CA GLY A 144 8.75 4.50 12.93
C GLY A 144 7.27 4.33 12.72
N ASP A 145 6.49 5.25 13.26
CA ASP A 145 5.04 5.24 13.09
C ASP A 145 4.64 6.35 12.13
N TRP A 146 3.82 6.00 11.15
CA TRP A 146 3.31 6.99 10.21
C TRP A 146 2.21 7.80 10.87
N MET A 147 2.37 9.11 10.83
CA MET A 147 1.38 10.03 11.40
C MET A 147 0.66 10.75 10.27
N PRO A 148 -0.61 10.39 10.02
CA PRO A 148 -1.33 10.96 8.87
C PRO A 148 -1.50 12.47 8.94
N GLU A 149 -1.64 13.02 10.13
CA GLU A 149 -1.81 14.47 10.30
C GLU A 149 -0.56 15.25 9.88
N LEU A 150 0.61 14.62 10.02
CA LEU A 150 1.88 15.24 9.71
C LEU A 150 2.46 14.77 8.38
N CYS A 151 1.89 13.74 7.80
CA CYS A 151 2.35 13.09 6.58
C CYS A 151 3.83 12.72 6.68
N ARG A 152 4.23 12.15 7.81
CA ARG A 152 5.60 11.71 8.04
C ARG A 152 5.67 10.66 9.13
N PHE A 153 6.81 10.00 9.19
CA PHE A 153 7.11 9.06 10.27
C PHE A 153 7.65 9.79 11.49
N LEU A 154 7.33 9.27 12.66
CA LEU A 154 7.88 9.71 13.92
C LEU A 154 8.59 8.58 14.64
#